data_5047c620cfb49793d85453964da94f21
#
_entry.id   5047c620cfb49793d85453964da94f21
#
_cell.length_a   1.000
_cell.length_b   1.000
_cell.length_c   1.000
_cell.angle_alpha   90.00
_cell.angle_beta   90.00
_cell.angle_gamma   90.00
#
_symmetry.space_group_name_H-M   'P 1'
#
loop_
_entity.id
_entity.type
_entity.pdbx_description
1 polymer ?
#
loop_
_entity_poly.entity_id
_entity_poly.type
_entity_poly.pdbx_seq_one_letter_code
_entity_poly.pdbx_strand_id
1 'polypeptide(L)'
;MRKMPVVVALSLLAVAVVAPCAAELTPNKTHAVLNVTYTNYDDVPQAKKKLVFVGQKKPKNKIVVTTDMYGETAFLIPREDAYTILCESLTGPFECGETPYVSSTASTGGITVLFDDTRAELTGVNFKVGSAELIPGSLKTLDNAIAGLKRNAKAKVEIEGHTSSEGSESFNQKLSEDRANSVMEYMIRKGISKDRVTAVGYGSSRPKADNATEAGRKENRRIEIRVVNKDEVNISEE
;
A
#
# COMPACT_ATOMS: atom_id res chain seq x y z
N MET A 1 -10.51 -13.24 -1.56
CA MET A 1 -9.82 -12.02 -1.10
C MET A 1 -9.46 -12.19 0.36
N ARG A 2 -8.27 -12.67 0.65
CA ARG A 2 -7.74 -12.60 2.01
C ARG A 2 -7.06 -11.24 2.11
N LYS A 3 -7.68 -10.30 2.85
CA LYS A 3 -7.04 -9.07 3.28
C LYS A 3 -5.76 -9.50 4.02
N MET A 4 -4.60 -8.96 3.65
CA MET A 4 -3.40 -9.11 4.46
C MET A 4 -3.77 -8.62 5.87
N PRO A 5 -3.43 -9.36 6.93
CA PRO A 5 -3.77 -8.92 8.26
C PRO A 5 -2.97 -7.65 8.55
N VAL A 6 -3.66 -6.52 8.61
CA VAL A 6 -3.13 -5.37 9.34
C VAL A 6 -3.12 -5.83 10.79
N VAL A 7 -1.93 -6.03 11.33
CA VAL A 7 -1.78 -6.32 12.75
C VAL A 7 -2.05 -5.02 13.50
N VAL A 8 -3.32 -4.80 13.85
CA VAL A 8 -3.68 -3.76 14.81
C VAL A 8 -3.30 -4.30 16.18
N ALA A 9 -2.06 -4.05 16.59
CA ALA A 9 -1.64 -4.34 17.95
C ALA A 9 -2.25 -3.30 18.87
N LEU A 10 -3.23 -3.69 19.67
CA LEU A 10 -3.77 -2.88 20.76
C LEU A 10 -2.74 -2.92 21.90
N SER A 11 -1.72 -2.06 21.85
CA SER A 11 -0.81 -1.89 23.00
C SER A 11 -1.41 -0.90 23.97
N LEU A 12 -1.94 -1.42 25.09
CA LEU A 12 -2.15 -0.64 26.32
C LEU A 12 -0.78 -0.41 26.99
N LEU A 13 0.02 0.48 26.43
CA LEU A 13 1.16 1.04 27.15
C LEU A 13 1.03 2.56 27.10
N ALA A 14 0.76 3.13 28.28
CA ALA A 14 0.91 4.56 28.51
C ALA A 14 2.41 4.89 28.43
N VAL A 15 2.91 5.21 27.24
CA VAL A 15 4.18 5.88 27.06
C VAL A 15 3.86 7.34 26.81
N ALA A 16 4.18 8.19 27.78
CA ALA A 16 4.16 9.62 27.59
C ALA A 16 5.29 9.98 26.62
N VAL A 17 4.97 10.06 25.34
CA VAL A 17 5.85 10.68 24.34
C VAL A 17 5.51 12.17 24.33
N VAL A 18 6.43 12.97 24.81
CA VAL A 18 6.35 14.44 24.74
C VAL A 18 6.62 14.85 23.31
N ALA A 19 5.57 14.99 22.51
CA ALA A 19 5.64 15.66 21.22
C ALA A 19 5.76 17.18 21.49
N PRO A 20 6.65 17.90 20.79
CA PRO A 20 6.76 19.35 20.95
C PRO A 20 5.53 20.03 20.32
N CYS A 21 4.72 20.64 21.17
CA CYS A 21 3.76 21.70 20.86
C CYS A 21 2.59 21.34 19.91
N ALA A 22 1.90 20.23 20.15
CA ALA A 22 0.51 20.08 19.73
C ALA A 22 -0.38 20.54 20.90
N ALA A 23 -1.37 21.39 20.63
CA ALA A 23 -2.41 21.72 21.61
C ALA A 23 -2.95 20.40 22.17
N GLU A 24 -3.00 20.25 23.49
CA GLU A 24 -3.39 19.01 24.15
C GLU A 24 -4.79 18.59 23.66
N LEU A 25 -4.85 17.58 22.80
CA LEU A 25 -6.11 17.07 22.27
C LEU A 25 -6.88 16.40 23.39
N THR A 26 -8.03 16.95 23.74
CA THR A 26 -8.89 16.39 24.77
C THR A 26 -10.13 15.73 24.14
N PRO A 27 -10.45 14.49 24.53
CA PRO A 27 -11.68 13.85 24.07
C PRO A 27 -12.90 14.60 24.59
N ASN A 28 -14.01 14.57 23.86
CA ASN A 28 -15.26 15.22 24.24
C ASN A 28 -16.44 14.26 24.06
N LYS A 29 -17.67 14.74 24.24
CA LYS A 29 -18.89 13.91 24.15
C LYS A 29 -19.08 13.20 22.80
N THR A 30 -18.57 13.77 21.71
CA THR A 30 -18.77 13.29 20.35
C THR A 30 -17.52 12.72 19.69
N HIS A 31 -16.33 12.98 20.23
CA HIS A 31 -15.06 12.57 19.65
C HIS A 31 -14.13 11.96 20.71
N ALA A 32 -13.39 10.95 20.29
CA ALA A 32 -12.25 10.40 21.00
C ALA A 32 -10.94 10.94 20.39
N VAL A 33 -9.81 10.79 21.10
CA VAL A 33 -8.48 11.05 20.52
C VAL A 33 -7.95 9.75 19.93
N LEU A 34 -7.52 9.79 18.68
CA LEU A 34 -6.82 8.68 18.03
C LEU A 34 -5.37 9.08 17.77
N ASN A 35 -4.44 8.31 18.34
CA ASN A 35 -3.02 8.37 18.04
C ASN A 35 -2.69 7.35 16.95
N VAL A 36 -1.93 7.75 15.96
CA VAL A 36 -1.55 6.90 14.85
C VAL A 36 -0.05 6.92 14.67
N THR A 37 0.56 5.74 14.61
CA THR A 37 1.95 5.56 14.18
C THR A 37 1.93 4.88 12.82
N TYR A 38 2.67 5.41 11.87
CA TYR A 38 2.81 4.83 10.53
C TYR A 38 4.24 4.35 10.33
N THR A 39 4.40 3.05 10.11
CA THR A 39 5.70 2.42 9.87
C THR A 39 5.68 1.55 8.60
N ASN A 40 6.85 1.28 8.02
CA ASN A 40 6.97 0.22 7.04
C ASN A 40 7.10 -1.15 7.72
N TYR A 41 7.27 -2.22 6.94
CA TYR A 41 7.39 -3.59 7.47
C TYR A 41 8.70 -3.87 8.23
N ASP A 42 9.66 -2.94 8.20
CA ASP A 42 10.91 -2.99 8.97
C ASP A 42 10.81 -2.14 10.25
N ASP A 43 9.59 -1.76 10.67
CA ASP A 43 9.29 -0.87 11.81
C ASP A 43 9.95 0.52 11.71
N VAL A 44 10.31 0.96 10.51
CA VAL A 44 10.87 2.30 10.30
C VAL A 44 9.72 3.31 10.18
N PRO A 45 9.69 4.34 11.05
CA PRO A 45 8.68 5.39 10.99
C PRO A 45 8.65 6.12 9.63
N GLN A 46 7.46 6.39 9.13
CA GLN A 46 7.25 7.00 7.83
C GLN A 46 6.73 8.42 7.98
N ALA A 47 7.61 9.41 7.77
CA ALA A 47 7.30 10.83 7.89
C ALA A 47 6.45 11.34 6.73
N LYS A 48 5.63 12.37 7.01
CA LYS A 48 4.84 13.12 6.02
C LYS A 48 3.91 12.25 5.17
N LYS A 49 3.41 11.13 5.71
CA LYS A 49 2.47 10.25 5.02
C LYS A 49 1.04 10.69 5.26
N LYS A 50 0.31 10.80 4.18
CA LYS A 50 -1.11 11.17 4.19
C LYS A 50 -1.97 9.93 4.40
N LEU A 51 -2.83 9.99 5.41
CA LEU A 51 -3.81 8.96 5.74
C LEU A 51 -5.21 9.55 5.64
N VAL A 52 -6.14 8.76 5.13
CA VAL A 52 -7.54 9.15 5.03
C VAL A 52 -8.41 8.14 5.76
N PHE A 53 -9.12 8.58 6.78
CA PHE A 53 -10.07 7.78 7.56
C PHE A 53 -11.48 8.02 7.03
N VAL A 54 -12.13 6.98 6.56
CA VAL A 54 -13.49 7.03 6.00
C VAL A 54 -14.43 6.24 6.89
N GLY A 55 -15.45 6.90 7.47
CA GLY A 55 -16.43 6.25 8.33
C GLY A 55 -17.19 5.14 7.62
N GLN A 56 -17.31 3.97 8.25
CA GLN A 56 -17.99 2.82 7.66
C GLN A 56 -19.51 2.98 7.68
N LYS A 57 -20.06 3.50 8.79
CA LYS A 57 -21.49 3.82 8.90
C LYS A 57 -21.83 5.15 8.25
N LYS A 58 -20.91 6.11 8.30
CA LYS A 58 -21.07 7.48 7.80
C LYS A 58 -19.96 7.82 6.80
N PRO A 59 -20.01 7.34 5.54
CA PRO A 59 -18.92 7.54 4.56
C PRO A 59 -18.63 9.01 4.22
N LYS A 60 -19.53 9.93 4.56
CA LYS A 60 -19.28 11.39 4.47
C LYS A 60 -18.31 11.88 5.53
N ASN A 61 -18.13 11.15 6.65
CA ASN A 61 -17.13 11.43 7.66
C ASN A 61 -15.78 11.01 7.11
N LYS A 62 -15.07 11.97 6.55
CA LYS A 62 -13.75 11.77 5.97
C LYS A 62 -12.75 12.67 6.69
N ILE A 63 -11.73 12.06 7.30
CA ILE A 63 -10.70 12.76 8.05
C ILE A 63 -9.39 12.54 7.31
N VAL A 64 -8.69 13.62 7.00
CA VAL A 64 -7.38 13.57 6.35
C VAL A 64 -6.35 14.05 7.35
N VAL A 65 -5.33 13.23 7.58
CA VAL A 65 -4.21 13.56 8.48
C VAL A 65 -2.89 13.28 7.79
N THR A 66 -1.84 13.92 8.28
CA THR A 66 -0.48 13.70 7.79
C THR A 66 0.42 13.39 8.98
N THR A 67 1.27 12.38 8.88
CA THR A 67 2.24 12.05 9.92
C THR A 67 3.34 13.10 10.00
N ASP A 68 3.87 13.29 11.19
CA ASP A 68 5.02 14.16 11.45
C ASP A 68 6.35 13.51 11.00
N MET A 69 7.46 14.10 11.40
CA MET A 69 8.80 13.58 11.09
C MET A 69 9.13 12.24 11.79
N TYR A 70 8.35 11.84 12.78
CA TYR A 70 8.47 10.58 13.50
C TYR A 70 7.46 9.52 13.03
N GLY A 71 6.73 9.80 11.95
CA GLY A 71 5.67 8.93 11.47
C GLY A 71 4.42 8.91 12.35
N GLU A 72 4.23 9.92 13.19
CA GLU A 72 3.15 9.99 14.17
C GLU A 72 2.14 11.09 13.84
N THR A 73 0.90 10.88 14.25
CA THR A 73 -0.14 11.92 14.23
C THR A 73 -1.21 11.62 15.27
N ALA A 74 -1.85 12.66 15.79
CA ALA A 74 -2.99 12.53 16.70
C ALA A 74 -4.10 13.48 16.26
N PHE A 75 -5.35 13.02 16.36
CA PHE A 75 -6.51 13.82 15.97
C PHE A 75 -7.80 13.37 16.67
N LEU A 76 -8.83 14.22 16.60
CA LEU A 76 -10.15 13.89 17.11
C LEU A 76 -10.92 13.07 16.07
N ILE A 77 -11.35 11.86 16.46
CA ILE A 77 -12.12 10.93 15.63
C ILE A 77 -13.56 10.82 16.17
N PRO A 78 -14.60 10.98 15.33
CA PRO A 78 -15.98 10.82 15.76
C PRO A 78 -16.24 9.43 16.34
N ARG A 79 -17.07 9.39 17.41
CA ARG A 79 -17.49 8.15 18.06
C ARG A 79 -18.61 7.45 17.30
N GLU A 80 -18.88 6.20 17.70
CA GLU A 80 -19.97 5.35 17.20
C GLU A 80 -19.81 4.93 15.73
N ASP A 81 -18.56 4.86 15.27
CA ASP A 81 -18.20 4.36 13.93
C ASP A 81 -16.89 3.55 13.96
N ALA A 82 -16.64 2.78 12.93
CA ALA A 82 -15.34 2.25 12.57
C ALA A 82 -14.89 2.94 11.28
N TYR A 83 -13.59 2.99 11.03
CA TYR A 83 -13.05 3.73 9.90
C TYR A 83 -12.18 2.84 9.03
N THR A 84 -12.43 2.85 7.73
CA THR A 84 -11.49 2.32 6.74
C THR A 84 -10.36 3.32 6.56
N ILE A 85 -9.13 2.85 6.61
CA ILE A 85 -7.91 3.67 6.46
C ILE A 85 -7.43 3.53 5.02
N LEU A 86 -7.29 4.66 4.33
CA LEU A 86 -6.70 4.72 3.01
C LEU A 86 -5.31 5.35 3.10
N CYS A 87 -4.32 4.67 2.53
CA CYS A 87 -2.96 5.15 2.37
C CYS A 87 -2.73 5.58 0.92
N GLU A 88 -1.88 6.58 0.70
CA GLU A 88 -1.43 6.92 -0.64
C GLU A 88 -0.37 5.91 -1.11
N SER A 89 -0.49 5.45 -2.36
CA SER A 89 0.49 4.60 -3.01
C SER A 89 0.79 5.12 -4.42
N LEU A 90 1.80 4.56 -5.08
CA LEU A 90 2.09 4.87 -6.49
C LEU A 90 0.90 4.60 -7.42
N THR A 91 0.03 3.68 -7.06
CA THR A 91 -1.16 3.31 -7.86
C THR A 91 -2.40 4.10 -7.48
N GLY A 92 -2.29 5.04 -6.53
CA GLY A 92 -3.39 5.82 -5.96
C GLY A 92 -3.79 5.37 -4.56
N PRO A 93 -4.89 5.90 -4.01
CA PRO A 93 -5.35 5.53 -2.68
C PRO A 93 -5.63 4.03 -2.57
N PHE A 94 -5.13 3.41 -1.52
CA PHE A 94 -5.26 1.99 -1.24
C PHE A 94 -5.77 1.77 0.19
N GLU A 95 -6.68 0.80 0.38
CA GLU A 95 -7.16 0.43 1.71
C GLU A 95 -6.05 -0.30 2.46
N CYS A 96 -5.43 0.37 3.43
CA CYS A 96 -4.32 -0.13 4.23
C CYS A 96 -4.74 -0.60 5.62
N GLY A 97 -6.00 -0.50 5.99
CA GLY A 97 -6.51 -1.02 7.26
C GLY A 97 -7.86 -0.46 7.68
N GLU A 98 -8.26 -0.87 8.88
CA GLU A 98 -9.48 -0.40 9.53
C GLU A 98 -9.19 -0.08 11.00
N THR A 99 -9.90 0.89 11.57
CA THR A 99 -9.87 1.11 13.03
C THR A 99 -10.78 0.11 13.73
N PRO A 100 -10.53 -0.21 15.00
CA PRO A 100 -11.56 -0.75 15.88
C PRO A 100 -12.77 0.20 15.93
N TYR A 101 -13.92 -0.34 16.33
CA TYR A 101 -15.10 0.48 16.57
C TYR A 101 -14.86 1.49 17.70
N VAL A 102 -15.02 2.77 17.40
CA VAL A 102 -14.88 3.87 18.37
C VAL A 102 -16.17 4.01 19.16
N SER A 103 -16.23 3.42 20.34
CA SER A 103 -17.44 3.42 21.17
C SER A 103 -17.82 4.82 21.70
N SER A 104 -19.06 4.96 22.20
CA SER A 104 -19.55 6.18 22.85
C SER A 104 -18.74 6.57 24.11
N THR A 105 -18.07 5.61 24.74
CA THR A 105 -17.26 5.79 25.95
C THR A 105 -15.75 5.88 25.68
N ALA A 106 -15.31 5.66 24.42
CA ALA A 106 -13.89 5.76 24.08
C ALA A 106 -13.34 7.16 24.41
N SER A 107 -12.17 7.21 25.05
CA SER A 107 -11.48 8.46 25.35
C SER A 107 -10.26 8.66 24.42
N THR A 108 -9.30 7.77 24.55
CA THR A 108 -8.06 7.80 23.74
C THR A 108 -7.75 6.38 23.26
N GLY A 109 -7.29 6.26 22.06
CA GLY A 109 -6.84 5.00 21.46
C GLY A 109 -5.58 5.21 20.62
N GLY A 110 -4.86 4.13 20.34
CA GLY A 110 -3.69 4.12 19.48
C GLY A 110 -3.80 3.00 18.44
N ILE A 111 -3.34 3.27 17.24
CA ILE A 111 -3.19 2.26 16.18
C ILE A 111 -1.82 2.43 15.52
N THR A 112 -1.26 1.32 15.06
CA THR A 112 -0.11 1.32 14.16
C THR A 112 -0.57 0.91 12.77
N VAL A 113 -0.28 1.74 11.78
CA VAL A 113 -0.51 1.45 10.37
C VAL A 113 0.80 0.94 9.77
N LEU A 114 0.81 -0.32 9.35
CA LEU A 114 1.93 -0.96 8.69
C LEU A 114 1.67 -0.99 7.18
N PHE A 115 2.44 -0.21 6.42
CA PHE A 115 2.30 -0.16 4.98
C PHE A 115 3.60 0.28 4.30
N ASP A 116 4.03 -0.45 3.28
CA ASP A 116 5.16 -0.07 2.44
C ASP A 116 4.65 0.57 1.14
N ASP A 117 4.63 1.90 1.09
CA ASP A 117 4.23 2.66 -0.07
C ASP A 117 5.25 2.64 -1.22
N THR A 118 6.42 2.04 -0.96
CA THR A 118 7.45 1.84 -1.98
C THR A 118 7.26 0.57 -2.80
N ARG A 119 6.30 -0.29 -2.42
CA ARG A 119 5.95 -1.52 -3.13
C ARG A 119 4.42 -1.65 -3.25
N ALA A 120 3.93 -1.96 -4.43
CA ALA A 120 2.52 -2.21 -4.65
C ALA A 120 2.32 -3.39 -5.60
N GLU A 121 1.32 -4.24 -5.30
CA GLU A 121 0.85 -5.22 -6.25
C GLU A 121 -0.06 -4.55 -7.29
N LEU A 122 0.21 -4.80 -8.56
CA LEU A 122 -0.63 -4.32 -9.66
C LEU A 122 -1.86 -5.24 -9.81
N THR A 123 -2.74 -5.19 -8.80
CA THR A 123 -3.93 -6.05 -8.74
C THR A 123 -4.82 -5.86 -9.97
N GLY A 124 -5.17 -6.96 -10.62
CA GLY A 124 -5.98 -6.96 -11.85
C GLY A 124 -5.15 -6.89 -13.14
N VAL A 125 -3.82 -6.81 -13.05
CA VAL A 125 -2.95 -7.03 -14.21
C VAL A 125 -2.90 -8.53 -14.51
N ASN A 126 -3.43 -8.92 -15.64
CA ASN A 126 -3.52 -10.31 -16.09
C ASN A 126 -3.02 -10.44 -17.52
N PHE A 127 -2.63 -11.66 -17.88
CA PHE A 127 -2.10 -12.02 -19.18
C PHE A 127 -2.90 -13.17 -19.77
N LYS A 128 -2.78 -13.38 -21.09
CA LYS A 128 -3.25 -14.62 -21.69
C LYS A 128 -2.51 -15.81 -21.07
N VAL A 129 -3.18 -16.95 -21.00
CA VAL A 129 -2.62 -18.17 -20.40
C VAL A 129 -1.30 -18.55 -21.09
N GLY A 130 -0.28 -18.84 -20.31
CA GLY A 130 1.06 -19.20 -20.79
C GLY A 130 1.78 -18.11 -21.60
N SER A 131 1.35 -16.85 -21.52
CA SER A 131 1.83 -15.75 -22.36
C SER A 131 2.15 -14.52 -21.53
N ALA A 132 2.89 -13.59 -22.11
CA ALA A 132 3.16 -12.25 -21.62
C ALA A 132 2.26 -11.17 -22.28
N GLU A 133 1.27 -11.59 -23.08
CA GLU A 133 0.33 -10.67 -23.70
C GLU A 133 -0.71 -10.18 -22.69
N LEU A 134 -0.73 -8.87 -22.45
CA LEU A 134 -1.67 -8.22 -21.54
C LEU A 134 -3.12 -8.34 -22.07
N ILE A 135 -4.06 -8.68 -21.20
CA ILE A 135 -5.49 -8.60 -21.54
C ILE A 135 -6.04 -7.19 -21.34
N PRO A 136 -7.08 -6.78 -22.11
CA PRO A 136 -7.60 -5.40 -22.05
C PRO A 136 -8.00 -4.92 -20.65
N GLY A 137 -8.52 -5.82 -19.80
CA GLY A 137 -8.91 -5.50 -18.42
C GLY A 137 -7.75 -5.04 -17.51
N SER A 138 -6.50 -5.35 -17.88
CA SER A 138 -5.29 -4.95 -17.15
C SER A 138 -4.94 -3.48 -17.32
N LEU A 139 -5.38 -2.85 -18.41
CA LEU A 139 -4.89 -1.53 -18.83
C LEU A 139 -5.27 -0.43 -17.84
N LYS A 140 -6.45 -0.52 -17.22
CA LYS A 140 -6.89 0.46 -16.23
C LYS A 140 -5.95 0.52 -15.01
N THR A 141 -5.54 -0.63 -14.49
CA THR A 141 -4.59 -0.70 -13.37
C THR A 141 -3.24 -0.11 -13.76
N LEU A 142 -2.76 -0.45 -14.95
CA LEU A 142 -1.50 0.10 -15.47
C LEU A 142 -1.57 1.61 -15.71
N ASP A 143 -2.67 2.12 -16.24
CA ASP A 143 -2.85 3.56 -16.46
C ASP A 143 -2.89 4.33 -15.13
N ASN A 144 -3.46 3.75 -14.05
CA ASN A 144 -3.41 4.33 -12.71
C ASN A 144 -1.97 4.39 -12.16
N ALA A 145 -1.19 3.32 -12.29
CA ALA A 145 0.21 3.30 -11.89
C ALA A 145 1.05 4.33 -12.68
N ILE A 146 0.80 4.45 -13.99
CA ILE A 146 1.44 5.44 -14.85
C ILE A 146 1.08 6.87 -14.40
N ALA A 147 -0.17 7.13 -14.05
CA ALA A 147 -0.58 8.42 -13.52
C ALA A 147 0.15 8.77 -12.21
N GLY A 148 0.32 7.79 -11.31
CA GLY A 148 1.13 7.92 -10.10
C GLY A 148 2.60 8.26 -10.41
N LEU A 149 3.21 7.53 -11.34
CA LEU A 149 4.60 7.78 -11.76
C LEU A 149 4.79 9.14 -12.45
N LYS A 150 3.76 9.65 -13.14
CA LYS A 150 3.81 10.99 -13.76
C LYS A 150 3.72 12.10 -12.70
N ARG A 151 2.92 11.91 -11.64
CA ARG A 151 2.90 12.84 -10.50
C ARG A 151 4.25 12.85 -9.78
N ASN A 152 4.85 11.68 -9.58
CA ASN A 152 6.14 11.50 -8.91
C ASN A 152 7.28 11.43 -9.94
N ALA A 153 7.64 12.55 -10.56
CA ALA A 153 8.58 12.59 -11.68
C ALA A 153 9.98 12.04 -11.37
N LYS A 154 10.41 12.07 -10.12
CA LYS A 154 11.71 11.53 -9.66
C LYS A 154 11.68 10.03 -9.38
N ALA A 155 10.51 9.41 -9.17
CA ALA A 155 10.42 8.00 -8.82
C ALA A 155 10.98 7.11 -9.92
N LYS A 156 11.91 6.22 -9.56
CA LYS A 156 12.38 5.11 -10.38
C LYS A 156 11.82 3.82 -9.84
N VAL A 157 11.34 2.95 -10.71
CA VAL A 157 10.64 1.74 -10.30
C VAL A 157 11.18 0.49 -11.00
N GLU A 158 11.04 -0.62 -10.31
CA GLU A 158 11.27 -1.97 -10.83
C GLU A 158 9.95 -2.71 -10.90
N ILE A 159 9.65 -3.29 -12.05
CA ILE A 159 8.50 -4.16 -12.26
C ILE A 159 8.94 -5.59 -11.97
N GLU A 160 8.32 -6.22 -10.99
CA GLU A 160 8.66 -7.56 -10.52
C GLU A 160 7.59 -8.56 -10.98
N GLY A 161 8.00 -9.56 -11.78
CA GLY A 161 7.12 -10.62 -12.26
C GLY A 161 7.24 -11.89 -11.42
N HIS A 162 6.12 -12.52 -11.08
CA HIS A 162 6.06 -13.76 -10.29
C HIS A 162 5.12 -14.79 -10.93
N THR A 163 5.41 -16.07 -10.67
CA THR A 163 4.56 -17.20 -11.07
C THR A 163 4.19 -18.06 -9.87
N SER A 164 3.25 -18.99 -10.05
CA SER A 164 3.09 -20.14 -9.17
C SER A 164 4.23 -21.14 -9.40
N SER A 165 4.30 -22.19 -8.56
CA SER A 165 5.27 -23.27 -8.72
C SER A 165 4.92 -24.29 -9.82
N GLU A 166 3.84 -24.09 -10.56
CA GLU A 166 3.44 -24.97 -11.67
C GLU A 166 4.35 -24.79 -12.88
N GLY A 167 4.84 -25.90 -13.43
CA GLY A 167 5.77 -25.91 -14.56
C GLY A 167 7.25 -25.98 -14.14
N SER A 168 8.16 -25.93 -15.10
CA SER A 168 9.60 -25.92 -14.82
C SER A 168 10.05 -24.57 -14.32
N GLU A 169 11.10 -24.56 -13.48
CA GLU A 169 11.71 -23.33 -12.96
C GLU A 169 12.18 -22.41 -14.09
N SER A 170 12.85 -22.98 -15.11
CA SER A 170 13.33 -22.23 -16.27
C SER A 170 12.20 -21.58 -17.08
N PHE A 171 11.08 -22.30 -17.26
CA PHE A 171 9.89 -21.74 -17.91
C PHE A 171 9.30 -20.60 -17.09
N ASN A 172 9.13 -20.80 -15.78
CA ASN A 172 8.60 -19.79 -14.86
C ASN A 172 9.48 -18.54 -14.77
N GLN A 173 10.81 -18.73 -14.75
CA GLN A 173 11.76 -17.63 -14.78
C GLN A 173 11.56 -16.78 -16.04
N LYS A 174 11.59 -17.43 -17.21
CA LYS A 174 11.38 -16.72 -18.49
C LYS A 174 10.00 -16.07 -18.58
N LEU A 175 8.93 -16.77 -18.20
CA LEU A 175 7.56 -16.24 -18.28
C LEU A 175 7.37 -15.00 -17.40
N SER A 176 7.92 -15.03 -16.19
CA SER A 176 7.84 -13.89 -15.26
C SER A 176 8.62 -12.68 -15.77
N GLU A 177 9.80 -12.89 -16.36
CA GLU A 177 10.60 -11.85 -16.98
C GLU A 177 9.89 -11.26 -18.21
N ASP A 178 9.36 -12.09 -19.11
CA ASP A 178 8.62 -11.65 -20.30
C ASP A 178 7.37 -10.82 -19.90
N ARG A 179 6.67 -11.20 -18.81
CA ARG A 179 5.52 -10.46 -18.29
C ARG A 179 5.92 -9.12 -17.69
N ALA A 180 6.98 -9.06 -16.88
CA ALA A 180 7.50 -7.83 -16.34
C ALA A 180 7.94 -6.86 -17.45
N ASN A 181 8.62 -7.37 -18.49
CA ASN A 181 9.00 -6.61 -19.66
C ASN A 181 7.79 -6.05 -20.43
N SER A 182 6.72 -6.84 -20.60
CA SER A 182 5.50 -6.37 -21.29
C SER A 182 4.85 -5.20 -20.54
N VAL A 183 4.86 -5.22 -19.20
CA VAL A 183 4.36 -4.10 -18.39
C VAL A 183 5.28 -2.89 -18.51
N MET A 184 6.59 -3.07 -18.40
CA MET A 184 7.58 -2.01 -18.58
C MET A 184 7.43 -1.33 -19.95
N GLU A 185 7.35 -2.10 -21.03
CA GLU A 185 7.16 -1.58 -22.39
C GLU A 185 5.85 -0.81 -22.52
N TYR A 186 4.76 -1.29 -21.90
CA TYR A 186 3.50 -0.55 -21.86
C TYR A 186 3.66 0.81 -21.20
N MET A 187 4.34 0.88 -20.04
CA MET A 187 4.61 2.14 -19.33
C MET A 187 5.44 3.10 -20.16
N ILE A 188 6.48 2.60 -20.85
CA ILE A 188 7.33 3.41 -21.75
C ILE A 188 6.50 3.97 -22.91
N ARG A 189 5.68 3.14 -23.58
CA ARG A 189 4.77 3.61 -24.65
C ARG A 189 3.79 4.67 -24.18
N LYS A 190 3.42 4.66 -22.90
CA LYS A 190 2.54 5.66 -22.27
C LYS A 190 3.27 6.90 -21.75
N GLY A 191 4.58 7.00 -22.00
CA GLY A 191 5.37 8.20 -21.75
C GLY A 191 6.15 8.22 -20.43
N ILE A 192 6.35 7.05 -19.79
CA ILE A 192 7.35 6.93 -18.72
C ILE A 192 8.73 6.79 -19.37
N SER A 193 9.71 7.57 -18.91
CA SER A 193 11.07 7.51 -19.43
C SER A 193 11.74 6.17 -19.12
N LYS A 194 12.50 5.63 -20.09
CA LYS A 194 13.13 4.32 -20.00
C LYS A 194 14.12 4.18 -18.82
N ASP A 195 14.78 5.27 -18.45
CA ASP A 195 15.71 5.34 -17.32
C ASP A 195 15.02 5.28 -15.94
N ARG A 196 13.69 5.37 -15.93
CA ARG A 196 12.87 5.34 -14.71
C ARG A 196 12.20 3.99 -14.44
N VAL A 197 12.27 3.04 -15.35
CA VAL A 197 11.58 1.75 -15.21
C VAL A 197 12.47 0.61 -15.64
N THR A 198 12.59 -0.40 -14.77
CA THR A 198 13.27 -1.66 -15.03
C THR A 198 12.31 -2.83 -14.84
N ALA A 199 12.66 -4.01 -15.33
CA ALA A 199 11.85 -5.20 -15.21
C ALA A 199 12.71 -6.39 -14.77
N VAL A 200 12.20 -7.18 -13.81
CA VAL A 200 12.85 -8.39 -13.30
C VAL A 200 11.80 -9.50 -13.14
N GLY A 201 12.15 -10.71 -13.58
CA GLY A 201 11.37 -11.92 -13.30
C GLY A 201 11.97 -12.68 -12.13
N TYR A 202 11.12 -13.14 -11.24
CA TYR A 202 11.51 -13.99 -10.10
C TYR A 202 10.96 -15.42 -10.21
N GLY A 203 10.24 -15.75 -11.30
CA GLY A 203 9.61 -17.05 -11.41
C GLY A 203 8.79 -17.40 -10.19
N SER A 204 8.95 -18.61 -9.70
CA SER A 204 8.32 -19.12 -8.46
C SER A 204 9.17 -18.98 -7.19
N SER A 205 10.35 -18.33 -7.26
CA SER A 205 11.32 -18.27 -6.15
C SER A 205 10.87 -17.39 -4.97
N ARG A 206 9.90 -16.49 -5.19
CA ARG A 206 9.38 -15.56 -4.16
C ARG A 206 7.86 -15.73 -3.98
N PRO A 207 7.39 -16.84 -3.39
CA PRO A 207 5.97 -17.06 -3.18
C PRO A 207 5.44 -16.12 -2.09
N LYS A 208 4.24 -15.57 -2.32
CA LYS A 208 3.48 -14.76 -1.35
C LYS A 208 2.51 -15.63 -0.54
N ALA A 209 2.08 -16.74 -1.13
CA ALA A 209 1.11 -17.66 -0.54
C ALA A 209 1.49 -19.11 -0.84
N ASP A 210 0.80 -20.04 -0.15
CA ASP A 210 1.06 -21.47 -0.28
C ASP A 210 0.69 -21.99 -1.68
N ASN A 211 1.70 -22.50 -2.39
CA ASN A 211 1.54 -23.10 -3.72
C ASN A 211 0.78 -24.44 -3.73
N ALA A 212 0.56 -25.08 -2.57
CA ALA A 212 -0.24 -26.30 -2.48
C ALA A 212 -1.72 -26.02 -2.79
N THR A 213 -2.21 -24.81 -2.57
CA THR A 213 -3.60 -24.42 -2.80
C THR A 213 -3.77 -23.65 -4.10
N GLU A 214 -4.92 -23.82 -4.81
CA GLU A 214 -5.20 -23.01 -6.00
C GLU A 214 -5.31 -21.52 -5.67
N ALA A 215 -5.88 -21.17 -4.51
CA ALA A 215 -5.96 -19.80 -4.05
C ALA A 215 -4.56 -19.18 -3.89
N GLY A 216 -3.62 -19.90 -3.26
CA GLY A 216 -2.25 -19.43 -3.09
C GLY A 216 -1.49 -19.36 -4.41
N ARG A 217 -1.66 -20.33 -5.32
CA ARG A 217 -1.07 -20.24 -6.66
C ARG A 217 -1.57 -19.00 -7.42
N LYS A 218 -2.86 -18.67 -7.30
CA LYS A 218 -3.43 -17.46 -7.90
C LYS A 218 -2.81 -16.18 -7.33
N GLU A 219 -2.58 -16.12 -6.02
CA GLU A 219 -1.90 -15.00 -5.37
C GLU A 219 -0.42 -14.90 -5.79
N ASN A 220 0.24 -16.03 -6.05
CA ASN A 220 1.62 -16.06 -6.51
C ASN A 220 1.79 -15.59 -7.96
N ARG A 221 0.80 -15.78 -8.82
CA ARG A 221 0.78 -15.26 -10.21
C ARG A 221 0.44 -13.77 -10.22
N ARG A 222 1.44 -12.91 -9.97
CA ARG A 222 1.25 -11.47 -9.80
C ARG A 222 2.36 -10.65 -10.44
N ILE A 223 2.10 -9.37 -10.59
CA ILE A 223 3.08 -8.33 -10.90
C ILE A 223 3.11 -7.35 -9.73
N GLU A 224 4.30 -7.00 -9.29
CA GLU A 224 4.53 -5.94 -8.32
C GLU A 224 5.31 -4.79 -8.96
N ILE A 225 5.13 -3.59 -8.44
CA ILE A 225 5.92 -2.41 -8.74
C ILE A 225 6.63 -1.96 -7.47
N ARG A 226 7.94 -1.72 -7.54
CA ARG A 226 8.75 -1.32 -6.40
C ARG A 226 9.53 -0.04 -6.71
N VAL A 227 9.48 0.95 -5.83
CA VAL A 227 10.34 2.14 -5.90
C VAL A 227 11.76 1.76 -5.52
N VAL A 228 12.74 2.09 -6.36
CA VAL A 228 14.15 1.72 -6.14
C VAL A 228 15.02 2.87 -5.63
N ASN A 229 14.52 4.11 -5.69
CA ASN A 229 15.22 5.30 -5.20
C ASN A 229 14.44 6.00 -4.07
N LYS A 230 14.14 5.26 -3.01
CA LYS A 230 13.29 5.68 -1.88
C LYS A 230 13.67 7.03 -1.29
N ASP A 231 14.97 7.29 -1.12
CA ASP A 231 15.49 8.49 -0.46
C ASP A 231 15.29 9.79 -1.29
N GLU A 232 14.99 9.66 -2.58
CA GLU A 232 14.79 10.77 -3.50
C GLU A 232 13.32 11.12 -3.74
N VAL A 233 12.40 10.27 -3.21
CA VAL A 233 10.97 10.33 -3.54
C VAL A 233 10.11 10.39 -2.29
N ASN A 234 9.35 11.47 -2.16
CA ASN A 234 8.27 11.55 -1.19
C ASN A 234 6.92 11.34 -1.91
N ILE A 235 6.35 10.13 -1.78
CA ILE A 235 5.12 9.74 -2.50
C ILE A 235 3.87 10.47 -1.98
N SER A 236 3.98 11.18 -0.86
CA SER A 236 2.85 11.84 -0.18
C SER A 236 2.80 13.37 -0.30
N GLU A 237 3.72 14.00 -1.08
CA GLU A 237 3.76 15.47 -1.23
C GLU A 237 2.95 15.95 -2.45
N GLU A 238 1.63 15.72 -2.52
CA GLU A 238 0.70 16.55 -3.31
C GLU A 238 -0.72 16.54 -2.72
#